data_861c749d46266ba50209db782f355604
#
_entry.id   861c749d46266ba50209db782f355604
#
_cell.length_a   1.000
_cell.length_b   1.000
_cell.length_c   1.000
_cell.angle_alpha   90.00
_cell.angle_beta   90.00
_cell.angle_gamma   90.00
#
_symmetry.space_group_name_H-M   'P 1'
#
loop_
_entity.id
_entity.type
_entity.pdbx_description
1 polymer ?
#
loop_
_entity_poly.entity_id
_entity_poly.type
_entity_poly.pdbx_seq_one_letter_code
_entity_poly.pdbx_strand_id
1 'polypeptide(L)'
;MSITRTAVSYYNLGYVEHAEADFREMLDHGCTTVILAVTEFDFDFWRPNIPRIVEAAHRLGLQVLIDPWGIGKFFGGEQVSKFLQDNTGNRQVSALTGEALPYACFNTPSFRDYFARFCLTLAREAGADGFFWDEPHYAFPKSYASITGGAGEDWTCRCPVCMGKFREHYGYEMPKVMNDDVKRFRRREALFILEDTSRRIKELDPAQEITCCVHATLNSYYVTEHRGYDDWDEVAASPYFDVFSTTIVAWNLPRGFFEEITRRTVAAARKYGKQSERWLMGYYRQPEDFAEIDRTVELYESLGVDRLGTWTYRGGYGTVLAAPDALKLWDRIGENYKRVIGKGK
;
A
#
# COMPACT_ATOMS: atom_id res chain seq x y z
N MET A 1 0.43 -24.96 3.28
CA MET A 1 1.58 -24.24 2.69
C MET A 1 2.18 -23.39 3.78
N SER A 2 3.48 -23.23 3.85
CA SER A 2 4.15 -22.39 4.85
C SER A 2 4.30 -20.95 4.34
N ILE A 3 4.28 -19.99 5.25
CA ILE A 3 4.64 -18.62 4.95
C ILE A 3 6.09 -18.59 4.49
N THR A 4 6.35 -17.98 3.33
CA THR A 4 7.66 -18.00 2.66
C THR A 4 8.44 -16.72 2.79
N ARG A 5 7.77 -15.61 3.10
CA ARG A 5 8.37 -14.28 3.25
C ARG A 5 7.76 -13.51 4.40
N THR A 6 8.60 -12.71 5.04
CA THR A 6 8.26 -11.79 6.11
C THR A 6 8.84 -10.42 5.79
N ALA A 7 8.01 -9.40 5.80
CA ALA A 7 8.36 -8.05 5.40
C ALA A 7 8.13 -7.03 6.51
N VAL A 8 8.88 -5.94 6.48
CA VAL A 8 8.66 -4.78 7.34
C VAL A 8 8.85 -3.48 6.57
N SER A 9 7.99 -2.49 6.80
CA SER A 9 8.15 -1.16 6.23
C SER A 9 9.20 -0.34 6.98
N TYR A 10 10.01 0.40 6.20
CA TYR A 10 11.16 1.14 6.70
C TYR A 10 11.27 2.53 6.04
N TYR A 11 11.58 3.56 6.84
CA TYR A 11 11.47 4.97 6.45
C TYR A 11 12.78 5.76 6.51
N ASN A 12 13.91 5.15 6.94
CA ASN A 12 15.16 5.89 7.10
C ASN A 12 16.01 5.81 5.83
N LEU A 13 16.07 6.90 5.07
CA LEU A 13 16.85 7.03 3.83
C LEU A 13 18.02 8.02 3.96
N GLY A 14 18.21 8.62 5.13
CA GLY A 14 19.20 9.67 5.30
C GLY A 14 20.65 9.17 5.34
N TYR A 15 20.94 8.06 6.06
CA TYR A 15 22.29 7.56 6.26
C TYR A 15 22.36 6.05 6.12
N VAL A 16 23.25 5.61 5.21
CA VAL A 16 23.41 4.18 4.86
C VAL A 16 23.83 3.34 6.07
N GLU A 17 24.70 3.88 6.91
CA GLU A 17 25.23 3.20 8.09
C GLU A 17 24.13 2.92 9.13
N HIS A 18 23.19 3.84 9.28
CA HIS A 18 22.02 3.63 10.14
C HIS A 18 21.08 2.56 9.57
N ALA A 19 20.80 2.65 8.26
CA ALA A 19 19.99 1.65 7.60
C ALA A 19 20.59 0.24 7.68
N GLU A 20 21.91 0.10 7.52
CA GLU A 20 22.59 -1.20 7.63
C GLU A 20 22.49 -1.78 9.05
N ALA A 21 22.61 -0.95 10.09
CA ALA A 21 22.42 -1.38 11.48
C ALA A 21 20.97 -1.87 11.72
N ASP A 22 19.99 -1.13 11.22
CA ASP A 22 18.58 -1.50 11.33
C ASP A 22 18.27 -2.80 10.55
N PHE A 23 18.86 -2.99 9.38
CA PHE A 23 18.69 -4.23 8.59
C PHE A 23 19.25 -5.47 9.28
N ARG A 24 20.34 -5.35 10.03
CA ARG A 24 20.85 -6.45 10.87
C ARG A 24 19.83 -6.84 11.94
N GLU A 25 19.25 -5.84 12.61
CA GLU A 25 18.19 -6.10 13.59
C GLU A 25 16.94 -6.73 12.94
N MET A 26 16.53 -6.27 11.75
CA MET A 26 15.42 -6.88 11.02
C MET A 26 15.69 -8.35 10.69
N LEU A 27 16.89 -8.70 10.25
CA LEU A 27 17.30 -10.09 10.04
C LEU A 27 17.26 -10.90 11.32
N ASP A 28 17.75 -10.36 12.43
CA ASP A 28 17.70 -11.00 13.75
C ASP A 28 16.26 -11.23 14.22
N HIS A 29 15.31 -10.44 13.73
CA HIS A 29 13.86 -10.61 13.94
C HIS A 29 13.19 -11.49 12.87
N GLY A 30 13.94 -12.08 11.95
CA GLY A 30 13.41 -13.01 10.95
C GLY A 30 12.74 -12.34 9.74
N CYS A 31 13.00 -11.06 9.49
CA CYS A 31 12.59 -10.42 8.25
C CYS A 31 13.39 -10.97 7.07
N THR A 32 12.73 -11.14 5.93
CA THR A 32 13.35 -11.54 4.66
C THR A 32 13.27 -10.43 3.62
N THR A 33 12.42 -9.45 3.85
CA THR A 33 12.13 -8.36 2.90
C THR A 33 11.97 -7.05 3.66
N VAL A 34 12.54 -5.98 3.09
CA VAL A 34 12.32 -4.60 3.53
C VAL A 34 11.45 -3.89 2.49
N ILE A 35 10.39 -3.23 2.94
CA ILE A 35 9.61 -2.33 2.10
C ILE A 35 10.09 -0.92 2.40
N LEU A 36 10.84 -0.38 1.46
CA LEU A 36 11.52 0.89 1.60
C LEU A 36 10.60 2.02 1.16
N ALA A 37 10.08 2.76 2.13
CA ALA A 37 9.20 3.90 1.88
C ALA A 37 10.01 5.08 1.32
N VAL A 38 9.73 5.44 0.07
CA VAL A 38 10.39 6.54 -0.64
C VAL A 38 9.38 7.64 -0.93
N THR A 39 9.50 8.76 -0.24
CA THR A 39 8.65 9.94 -0.44
C THR A 39 9.11 10.78 -1.63
N GLU A 40 8.28 11.75 -2.05
CA GLU A 40 8.68 12.74 -3.05
C GLU A 40 9.90 13.56 -2.59
N PHE A 41 10.01 13.84 -1.28
CA PHE A 41 11.17 14.51 -0.71
C PHE A 41 12.43 13.64 -0.78
N ASP A 42 12.32 12.36 -0.45
CA ASP A 42 13.44 11.42 -0.51
C ASP A 42 13.95 11.27 -1.94
N PHE A 43 13.05 11.19 -2.89
CA PHE A 43 13.38 11.13 -4.32
C PHE A 43 14.12 12.38 -4.80
N ASP A 44 13.72 13.55 -4.35
CA ASP A 44 14.36 14.80 -4.78
C ASP A 44 15.69 15.05 -4.05
N PHE A 45 15.79 14.69 -2.76
CA PHE A 45 16.90 15.08 -1.90
C PHE A 45 17.85 13.91 -1.57
N TRP A 46 17.30 12.74 -1.18
CA TRP A 46 18.08 11.57 -0.75
C TRP A 46 18.31 10.53 -1.85
N ARG A 47 17.86 10.75 -3.07
CA ARG A 47 17.95 9.77 -4.16
C ARG A 47 19.32 9.10 -4.32
N PRO A 48 20.48 9.79 -4.19
CA PRO A 48 21.79 9.14 -4.29
C PRO A 48 22.06 8.07 -3.22
N ASN A 49 21.35 8.11 -2.08
CA ASN A 49 21.50 7.10 -1.03
C ASN A 49 20.64 5.85 -1.28
N ILE A 50 19.55 5.96 -2.02
CA ILE A 50 18.60 4.84 -2.22
C ILE A 50 19.33 3.59 -2.77
N PRO A 51 20.10 3.63 -3.88
CA PRO A 51 20.81 2.45 -4.37
C PRO A 51 21.83 1.91 -3.37
N ARG A 52 22.49 2.76 -2.58
CA ARG A 52 23.45 2.36 -1.55
C ARG A 52 22.78 1.63 -0.39
N ILE A 53 21.58 2.07 -0.01
CA ILE A 53 20.75 1.43 1.03
C ILE A 53 20.25 0.08 0.52
N VAL A 54 19.77 0.01 -0.71
CA VAL A 54 19.36 -1.26 -1.34
C VAL A 54 20.53 -2.24 -1.39
N GLU A 55 21.71 -1.80 -1.83
CA GLU A 55 22.91 -2.62 -1.83
C GLU A 55 23.29 -3.13 -0.42
N ALA A 56 23.15 -2.27 0.61
CA ALA A 56 23.41 -2.69 1.99
C ALA A 56 22.42 -3.77 2.46
N ALA A 57 21.15 -3.68 2.09
CA ALA A 57 20.16 -4.72 2.37
C ALA A 57 20.49 -6.03 1.64
N HIS A 58 20.84 -5.96 0.36
CA HIS A 58 21.23 -7.13 -0.46
C HIS A 58 22.49 -7.84 0.08
N ARG A 59 23.49 -7.09 0.53
CA ARG A 59 24.71 -7.69 1.16
C ARG A 59 24.36 -8.51 2.40
N LEU A 60 23.27 -8.18 3.07
CA LEU A 60 22.76 -8.90 4.24
C LEU A 60 21.78 -10.02 3.86
N GLY A 61 21.41 -10.16 2.59
CA GLY A 61 20.47 -11.18 2.11
C GLY A 61 18.99 -10.79 2.21
N LEU A 62 18.68 -9.53 2.47
CA LEU A 62 17.30 -9.01 2.45
C LEU A 62 16.89 -8.66 1.02
N GLN A 63 15.66 -8.94 0.65
CA GLN A 63 15.01 -8.35 -0.52
C GLN A 63 14.50 -6.94 -0.21
N VAL A 64 14.41 -6.11 -1.25
CA VAL A 64 13.93 -4.73 -1.12
C VAL A 64 12.84 -4.44 -2.14
N LEU A 65 11.67 -4.03 -1.64
CA LEU A 65 10.60 -3.46 -2.46
C LEU A 65 10.54 -1.95 -2.22
N ILE A 66 10.38 -1.17 -3.28
CA ILE A 66 10.16 0.28 -3.19
C ILE A 66 8.66 0.54 -2.99
N ASP A 67 8.33 1.27 -1.95
CA ASP A 67 7.02 1.85 -1.74
C ASP A 67 7.07 3.34 -2.06
N PRO A 68 6.37 3.85 -3.11
CA PRO A 68 6.25 5.28 -3.39
C PRO A 68 5.34 5.97 -2.36
N TRP A 69 5.78 5.99 -1.11
CA TRP A 69 4.99 6.35 0.06
C TRP A 69 4.43 7.76 0.01
N GLY A 70 3.10 7.87 0.04
CA GLY A 70 2.39 9.14 0.05
C GLY A 70 2.50 9.98 -1.23
N ILE A 71 3.04 9.43 -2.33
CA ILE A 71 3.16 10.16 -3.60
C ILE A 71 1.80 10.65 -4.10
N GLY A 72 1.73 11.93 -4.47
CA GLY A 72 0.47 12.54 -4.89
C GLY A 72 -0.64 12.45 -3.85
N LYS A 73 -0.35 12.02 -2.63
CA LYS A 73 -1.33 11.70 -1.58
C LYS A 73 -2.34 10.63 -2.02
N PHE A 74 -2.02 9.85 -3.06
CA PHE A 74 -2.89 8.81 -3.58
C PHE A 74 -2.51 7.40 -3.10
N PHE A 75 -1.31 7.21 -2.59
CA PHE A 75 -0.90 6.05 -1.82
C PHE A 75 -1.09 6.29 -0.31
N GLY A 76 -1.02 5.20 0.46
CA GLY A 76 -0.93 5.26 1.91
C GLY A 76 0.20 6.18 2.38
N GLY A 77 0.05 6.73 3.58
CA GLY A 77 1.05 7.58 4.19
C GLY A 77 0.61 9.00 4.51
N GLU A 78 1.29 9.58 5.49
CA GLU A 78 0.98 10.90 6.06
C GLU A 78 1.76 12.06 5.39
N GLN A 79 2.51 11.77 4.35
CA GLN A 79 3.34 12.77 3.66
C GLN A 79 2.52 13.80 2.90
N VAL A 80 3.05 15.02 2.84
CA VAL A 80 2.53 16.09 1.98
C VAL A 80 3.12 15.90 0.59
N SER A 81 2.28 15.93 -0.45
CA SER A 81 2.77 15.86 -1.81
C SER A 81 3.36 17.20 -2.26
N LYS A 82 4.66 17.22 -2.54
CA LYS A 82 5.36 18.36 -3.14
C LYS A 82 4.86 18.64 -4.56
N PHE A 83 4.58 17.58 -5.33
CA PHE A 83 4.00 17.74 -6.67
C PHE A 83 2.73 18.59 -6.64
N LEU A 84 1.83 18.35 -5.68
CA LEU A 84 0.57 19.07 -5.55
C LEU A 84 0.72 20.50 -5.02
N GLN A 85 1.85 20.85 -4.40
CA GLN A 85 2.16 22.23 -4.03
C GLN A 85 2.43 23.07 -5.29
N ASP A 86 3.21 22.51 -6.22
CA ASP A 86 3.58 23.19 -7.46
C ASP A 86 2.50 23.07 -8.55
N ASN A 87 1.63 22.04 -8.46
CA ASN A 87 0.65 21.70 -9.49
C ASN A 87 -0.77 21.62 -8.93
N THR A 88 -1.27 22.71 -8.35
CA THR A 88 -2.58 22.76 -7.66
C THR A 88 -3.78 22.39 -8.54
N GLY A 89 -3.69 22.60 -9.86
CA GLY A 89 -4.71 22.20 -10.84
C GLY A 89 -4.84 20.68 -11.04
N ASN A 90 -3.92 19.88 -10.48
CA ASN A 90 -3.94 18.43 -10.56
C ASN A 90 -4.69 17.75 -9.40
N ARG A 91 -5.35 18.52 -8.56
CA ARG A 91 -6.05 18.02 -7.39
C ARG A 91 -7.35 17.32 -7.76
N GLN A 92 -7.69 16.30 -6.98
CA GLN A 92 -9.01 15.68 -7.06
C GLN A 92 -10.08 16.67 -6.60
N VAL A 93 -11.25 16.58 -7.23
CA VAL A 93 -12.38 17.50 -6.99
C VAL A 93 -13.56 16.69 -6.46
N SER A 94 -14.14 17.15 -5.34
CA SER A 94 -15.38 16.62 -4.77
C SER A 94 -16.53 16.71 -5.77
N ALA A 95 -17.32 15.66 -5.87
CA ALA A 95 -18.46 15.60 -6.77
C ALA A 95 -19.62 16.50 -6.34
N LEU A 96 -19.86 16.60 -5.03
CA LEU A 96 -20.97 17.37 -4.48
C LEU A 96 -20.61 18.85 -4.30
N THR A 97 -19.47 19.12 -3.64
CA THR A 97 -19.09 20.50 -3.28
C THR A 97 -18.29 21.23 -4.33
N GLY A 98 -17.59 20.49 -5.23
CA GLY A 98 -16.65 21.08 -6.16
C GLY A 98 -15.32 21.50 -5.51
N GLU A 99 -15.10 21.19 -4.22
CA GLU A 99 -13.86 21.53 -3.52
C GLU A 99 -12.68 20.71 -4.06
N ALA A 100 -11.55 21.35 -4.28
CA ALA A 100 -10.30 20.69 -4.64
C ALA A 100 -9.60 20.15 -3.40
N LEU A 101 -9.35 18.84 -3.36
CA LEU A 101 -8.75 18.13 -2.23
C LEU A 101 -7.25 17.89 -2.49
N PRO A 102 -6.41 17.83 -1.44
CA PRO A 102 -4.96 17.69 -1.57
C PRO A 102 -4.52 16.26 -1.96
N TYR A 103 -5.14 15.71 -2.98
CA TYR A 103 -4.86 14.39 -3.58
C TYR A 103 -4.73 14.54 -5.09
N ALA A 104 -3.74 13.89 -5.68
CA ALA A 104 -3.54 13.96 -7.12
C ALA A 104 -4.64 13.21 -7.87
N CYS A 105 -5.13 13.82 -8.93
CA CYS A 105 -6.03 13.14 -9.84
C CYS A 105 -5.26 12.19 -10.76
N PHE A 106 -5.56 10.91 -10.74
CA PHE A 106 -4.91 9.86 -11.55
C PHE A 106 -5.04 10.11 -13.06
N ASN A 107 -6.01 10.92 -13.47
CA ASN A 107 -6.32 11.17 -14.86
C ASN A 107 -5.62 12.39 -15.45
N THR A 108 -5.03 13.26 -14.63
CA THR A 108 -4.28 14.40 -15.16
C THR A 108 -2.98 13.91 -15.80
N PRO A 109 -2.69 14.28 -17.07
CA PRO A 109 -1.49 13.83 -17.75
C PRO A 109 -0.20 14.17 -16.98
N SER A 110 -0.11 15.38 -16.44
CA SER A 110 1.06 15.82 -15.68
C SER A 110 1.34 14.97 -14.44
N PHE A 111 0.31 14.50 -13.72
CA PHE A 111 0.53 13.59 -12.60
C PHE A 111 0.91 12.18 -13.07
N ARG A 112 0.27 11.66 -14.11
CA ARG A 112 0.65 10.37 -14.71
C ARG A 112 2.11 10.35 -15.14
N ASP A 113 2.54 11.41 -15.82
CA ASP A 113 3.93 11.54 -16.26
C ASP A 113 4.90 11.67 -15.07
N TYR A 114 4.52 12.42 -14.05
CA TYR A 114 5.30 12.54 -12.82
C TYR A 114 5.45 11.20 -12.11
N PHE A 115 4.34 10.51 -11.85
CA PHE A 115 4.32 9.21 -11.18
C PHE A 115 5.13 8.15 -11.95
N ALA A 116 4.91 8.05 -13.26
CA ALA A 116 5.66 7.14 -14.09
C ALA A 116 7.17 7.47 -14.09
N ARG A 117 7.54 8.75 -14.21
CA ARG A 117 8.94 9.17 -14.15
C ARG A 117 9.57 8.82 -12.80
N PHE A 118 8.89 9.08 -11.68
CA PHE A 118 9.33 8.72 -10.34
C PHE A 118 9.64 7.21 -10.25
N CYS A 119 8.66 6.37 -10.57
CA CYS A 119 8.81 4.92 -10.46
C CYS A 119 9.86 4.36 -11.44
N LEU A 120 9.86 4.82 -12.70
CA LEU A 120 10.81 4.34 -13.71
C LEU A 120 12.25 4.79 -13.44
N THR A 121 12.43 5.94 -12.80
CA THR A 121 13.78 6.36 -12.35
C THR A 121 14.26 5.44 -11.25
N LEU A 122 13.44 5.16 -10.25
CA LEU A 122 13.79 4.22 -9.17
C LEU A 122 14.01 2.79 -9.69
N ALA A 123 13.19 2.32 -10.64
CA ALA A 123 13.38 1.02 -11.26
C ALA A 123 14.74 0.86 -11.96
N ARG A 124 15.27 1.95 -12.54
CA ARG A 124 16.59 1.93 -13.20
C ARG A 124 17.76 2.12 -12.25
N GLU A 125 17.60 2.94 -11.21
CA GLU A 125 18.69 3.45 -10.40
C GLU A 125 18.84 2.76 -9.04
N ALA A 126 17.72 2.31 -8.45
CA ALA A 126 17.72 1.82 -7.08
C ALA A 126 18.32 0.40 -6.93
N GLY A 127 18.20 -0.45 -7.96
CA GLY A 127 18.61 -1.87 -7.88
C GLY A 127 17.69 -2.71 -6.97
N ALA A 128 16.49 -2.22 -6.63
CA ALA A 128 15.53 -2.93 -5.82
C ALA A 128 14.91 -4.13 -6.57
N ASP A 129 14.35 -5.09 -5.81
CA ASP A 129 13.75 -6.31 -6.35
C ASP A 129 12.32 -6.09 -6.88
N GLY A 130 11.71 -4.95 -6.56
CA GLY A 130 10.36 -4.65 -7.02
C GLY A 130 9.73 -3.43 -6.37
N PHE A 131 8.41 -3.34 -6.52
CA PHE A 131 7.59 -2.25 -6.01
C PHE A 131 6.43 -2.76 -5.17
N PHE A 132 6.06 -1.96 -4.20
CA PHE A 132 4.90 -2.17 -3.34
C PHE A 132 3.93 -1.00 -3.52
N TRP A 133 2.75 -1.27 -4.10
CA TRP A 133 1.69 -0.28 -4.23
C TRP A 133 0.89 -0.24 -2.93
N ASP A 134 1.18 0.76 -2.09
CA ASP A 134 0.62 0.88 -0.75
C ASP A 134 -0.73 1.61 -0.75
N GLU A 135 -1.80 0.87 -0.51
CA GLU A 135 -3.15 1.38 -0.27
C GLU A 135 -3.61 2.47 -1.26
N PRO A 136 -3.45 2.29 -2.59
CA PRO A 136 -3.88 3.32 -3.53
C PRO A 136 -5.36 3.63 -3.36
N HIS A 137 -5.72 4.92 -3.43
CA HIS A 137 -7.12 5.31 -3.20
C HIS A 137 -7.46 6.70 -3.75
N TYR A 138 -8.74 6.89 -4.06
CA TYR A 138 -9.30 8.22 -4.25
C TYR A 138 -9.38 8.98 -2.92
N ALA A 139 -9.33 10.32 -3.02
CA ALA A 139 -9.49 11.19 -1.85
C ALA A 139 -10.82 10.96 -1.14
N PHE A 140 -10.78 11.15 0.17
CA PHE A 140 -11.99 11.25 1.00
C PHE A 140 -12.36 12.71 1.19
N PRO A 141 -13.49 13.18 0.67
CA PRO A 141 -14.01 14.50 1.03
C PRO A 141 -14.24 14.62 2.54
N LYS A 142 -14.17 15.83 3.08
CA LYS A 142 -14.35 16.06 4.53
C LYS A 142 -15.68 15.55 5.08
N SER A 143 -16.74 15.54 4.27
CA SER A 143 -18.02 14.93 4.57
C SER A 143 -17.96 13.43 4.87
N TYR A 144 -16.88 12.79 4.47
CA TYR A 144 -16.52 11.42 4.78
C TYR A 144 -15.71 11.25 6.05
N ALA A 145 -14.98 12.26 6.47
CA ALA A 145 -14.15 12.19 7.66
C ALA A 145 -14.93 12.06 8.96
N SER A 146 -16.24 12.26 8.94
CA SER A 146 -17.11 11.76 9.98
C SER A 146 -17.24 10.23 9.80
N ILE A 147 -16.33 9.53 10.40
CA ILE A 147 -16.29 8.07 10.61
C ILE A 147 -17.60 7.52 11.24
N THR A 148 -18.51 8.37 11.54
CA THR A 148 -19.81 8.11 12.12
C THR A 148 -20.91 8.09 11.05
N GLY A 149 -20.92 7.09 10.14
CA GLY A 149 -22.14 6.73 9.41
C GLY A 149 -22.89 7.84 8.66
N GLY A 150 -22.32 9.01 8.54
CA GLY A 150 -22.77 10.01 7.59
C GLY A 150 -22.61 9.41 6.21
N ALA A 151 -23.68 9.04 5.59
CA ALA A 151 -23.74 8.41 4.31
C ALA A 151 -22.76 9.11 3.39
N GLY A 152 -21.74 8.39 3.01
CA GLY A 152 -20.82 8.82 2.05
C GLY A 152 -21.45 9.06 0.69
N GLU A 153 -22.18 10.14 0.57
CA GLU A 153 -22.77 10.56 -0.69
C GLU A 153 -21.75 11.31 -1.56
N ASP A 154 -20.73 11.92 -0.91
CA ASP A 154 -19.69 12.63 -1.64
C ASP A 154 -18.51 11.74 -2.01
N TRP A 155 -17.92 11.98 -3.16
CA TRP A 155 -16.85 11.19 -3.75
C TRP A 155 -15.93 12.04 -4.62
N THR A 156 -14.80 11.50 -5.03
CA THR A 156 -13.86 12.07 -6.00
C THR A 156 -13.55 11.04 -7.09
N CYS A 157 -13.09 11.40 -8.27
CA CYS A 157 -12.74 12.73 -8.72
C CYS A 157 -13.72 13.20 -9.80
N ARG A 158 -14.29 14.39 -9.63
CA ARG A 158 -15.13 15.02 -10.64
C ARG A 158 -14.47 16.32 -11.17
N CYS A 159 -13.16 16.27 -11.41
CA CYS A 159 -12.43 17.38 -12.06
C CYS A 159 -12.75 17.44 -13.58
N PRO A 160 -12.43 18.54 -14.27
CA PRO A 160 -12.69 18.67 -15.70
C PRO A 160 -12.11 17.54 -16.55
N VAL A 161 -10.91 17.04 -16.22
CA VAL A 161 -10.28 15.91 -16.93
C VAL A 161 -11.10 14.63 -16.77
N CYS A 162 -11.52 14.28 -15.54
CA CYS A 162 -12.35 13.12 -15.30
C CYS A 162 -13.72 13.22 -15.97
N MET A 163 -14.35 14.40 -15.93
CA MET A 163 -15.64 14.64 -16.62
C MET A 163 -15.50 14.47 -18.14
N GLY A 164 -14.43 14.99 -18.72
CA GLY A 164 -14.15 14.83 -20.16
C GLY A 164 -13.99 13.38 -20.57
N LYS A 165 -13.11 12.63 -19.89
CA LYS A 165 -12.89 11.20 -20.12
C LYS A 165 -14.16 10.37 -19.92
N PHE A 166 -14.94 10.67 -18.88
CA PHE A 166 -16.21 9.99 -18.63
C PHE A 166 -17.18 10.19 -19.80
N ARG A 167 -17.36 11.44 -20.25
CA ARG A 167 -18.23 11.77 -21.39
C ARG A 167 -17.76 11.08 -22.68
N GLU A 168 -16.47 11.05 -22.96
CA GLU A 168 -15.90 10.33 -24.11
C GLU A 168 -16.24 8.85 -24.08
N HIS A 169 -16.21 8.23 -22.88
CA HIS A 169 -16.42 6.80 -22.74
C HIS A 169 -17.90 6.40 -22.71
N TYR A 170 -18.74 7.18 -22.02
CA TYR A 170 -20.16 6.81 -21.77
C TYR A 170 -21.15 7.61 -22.62
N GLY A 171 -20.74 8.67 -23.30
CA GLY A 171 -21.58 9.48 -24.18
C GLY A 171 -22.53 10.45 -23.47
N TYR A 172 -22.39 10.63 -22.15
CA TYR A 172 -23.20 11.58 -21.37
C TYR A 172 -22.37 12.25 -20.26
N GLU A 173 -22.90 13.35 -19.69
CA GLU A 173 -22.22 14.10 -18.66
C GLU A 173 -22.08 13.28 -17.35
N MET A 174 -20.90 13.33 -16.75
CA MET A 174 -20.63 12.65 -15.48
C MET A 174 -21.55 13.18 -14.36
N PRO A 175 -22.41 12.35 -13.77
CA PRO A 175 -23.35 12.80 -12.75
C PRO A 175 -22.65 13.17 -11.45
N LYS A 176 -23.35 13.93 -10.57
CA LYS A 176 -22.87 14.20 -9.21
C LYS A 176 -23.13 13.03 -8.25
N VAL A 177 -24.19 12.30 -8.49
CA VAL A 177 -24.50 11.08 -7.73
C VAL A 177 -23.78 9.89 -8.33
N MET A 178 -23.11 9.10 -7.48
CA MET A 178 -22.37 7.93 -7.93
C MET A 178 -23.32 6.82 -8.39
N ASN A 179 -23.37 6.61 -9.70
CA ASN A 179 -24.05 5.48 -10.32
C ASN A 179 -23.04 4.38 -10.73
N ASP A 180 -23.53 3.28 -11.29
CA ASP A 180 -22.67 2.16 -11.66
C ASP A 180 -21.65 2.51 -12.75
N ASP A 181 -21.96 3.42 -13.68
CA ASP A 181 -21.01 3.87 -14.69
C ASP A 181 -19.88 4.68 -14.05
N VAL A 182 -20.18 5.54 -13.09
CA VAL A 182 -19.16 6.28 -12.34
C VAL A 182 -18.28 5.31 -11.54
N LYS A 183 -18.87 4.30 -10.88
CA LYS A 183 -18.11 3.27 -10.15
C LYS A 183 -17.15 2.54 -11.09
N ARG A 184 -17.64 2.04 -12.24
CA ARG A 184 -16.82 1.36 -13.24
C ARG A 184 -15.71 2.26 -13.80
N PHE A 185 -16.05 3.50 -14.13
CA PHE A 185 -15.08 4.49 -14.59
C PHE A 185 -13.95 4.67 -13.56
N ARG A 186 -14.30 4.90 -12.31
CA ARG A 186 -13.33 5.14 -11.23
C ARG A 186 -12.43 3.93 -11.00
N ARG A 187 -12.98 2.71 -10.94
CA ARG A 187 -12.19 1.47 -10.83
C ARG A 187 -11.18 1.33 -11.97
N ARG A 188 -11.64 1.48 -13.19
CA ARG A 188 -10.79 1.38 -14.38
C ARG A 188 -9.66 2.42 -14.36
N GLU A 189 -9.95 3.69 -14.06
CA GLU A 189 -8.94 4.75 -14.07
C GLU A 189 -7.96 4.60 -12.89
N ALA A 190 -8.43 4.13 -11.74
CA ALA A 190 -7.58 3.83 -10.60
C ALA A 190 -6.63 2.65 -10.89
N LEU A 191 -7.13 1.58 -11.48
CA LEU A 191 -6.33 0.43 -11.84
C LEU A 191 -5.34 0.75 -12.96
N PHE A 192 -5.76 1.52 -13.96
CA PHE A 192 -4.96 1.85 -15.15
C PHE A 192 -3.63 2.52 -14.80
N ILE A 193 -3.58 3.48 -13.86
CA ILE A 193 -2.32 4.17 -13.52
C ILE A 193 -1.29 3.19 -12.93
N LEU A 194 -1.74 2.23 -12.14
CA LEU A 194 -0.87 1.20 -11.57
C LEU A 194 -0.43 0.18 -12.62
N GLU A 195 -1.36 -0.29 -13.44
CA GLU A 195 -1.07 -1.25 -14.50
C GLU A 195 -0.12 -0.69 -15.55
N ASP A 196 -0.35 0.54 -16.04
CA ASP A 196 0.54 1.16 -17.03
C ASP A 196 1.94 1.35 -16.45
N THR A 197 2.05 1.80 -15.20
CA THR A 197 3.35 1.97 -14.55
C THR A 197 4.03 0.62 -14.31
N SER A 198 3.31 -0.38 -13.82
CA SER A 198 3.83 -1.74 -13.58
C SER A 198 4.29 -2.40 -14.89
N ARG A 199 3.51 -2.28 -15.96
CA ARG A 199 3.89 -2.76 -17.29
C ARG A 199 5.22 -2.15 -17.73
N ARG A 200 5.35 -0.83 -17.62
CA ARG A 200 6.58 -0.12 -17.99
C ARG A 200 7.78 -0.47 -17.11
N ILE A 201 7.58 -0.76 -15.83
CA ILE A 201 8.63 -1.29 -14.94
C ILE A 201 9.06 -2.68 -15.42
N LYS A 202 8.11 -3.58 -15.69
CA LYS A 202 8.41 -4.93 -16.19
C LYS A 202 9.01 -4.94 -17.61
N GLU A 203 8.75 -3.94 -18.42
CA GLU A 203 9.46 -3.76 -19.71
C GLU A 203 10.93 -3.38 -19.54
N LEU A 204 11.28 -2.68 -18.44
CA LEU A 204 12.70 -2.42 -18.11
C LEU A 204 13.39 -3.64 -17.55
N ASP A 205 12.71 -4.34 -16.64
CA ASP A 205 13.20 -5.57 -16.02
C ASP A 205 12.01 -6.48 -15.66
N PRO A 206 11.79 -7.57 -16.40
CA PRO A 206 10.71 -8.52 -16.14
C PRO A 206 10.78 -9.20 -14.77
N ALA A 207 11.95 -9.20 -14.11
CA ALA A 207 12.12 -9.80 -12.79
C ALA A 207 11.62 -8.94 -11.65
N GLN A 208 11.33 -7.65 -11.89
CA GLN A 208 10.78 -6.75 -10.89
C GLN A 208 9.45 -7.28 -10.34
N GLU A 209 9.40 -7.56 -9.06
CA GLU A 209 8.18 -8.00 -8.39
C GLU A 209 7.26 -6.83 -8.12
N ILE A 210 5.97 -6.98 -8.38
CA ILE A 210 4.95 -5.97 -8.06
C ILE A 210 3.94 -6.53 -7.08
N THR A 211 3.92 -5.98 -5.87
CA THR A 211 2.88 -6.21 -4.87
C THR A 211 1.84 -5.11 -4.94
N CYS A 212 0.57 -5.46 -5.07
CA CYS A 212 -0.54 -4.52 -4.97
C CYS A 212 -1.31 -4.75 -3.66
N CYS A 213 -1.16 -3.83 -2.72
CA CYS A 213 -1.84 -3.85 -1.43
C CYS A 213 -3.04 -2.89 -1.45
N VAL A 214 -4.24 -3.45 -1.40
CA VAL A 214 -5.48 -2.67 -1.40
C VAL A 214 -6.17 -2.68 -0.04
N HIS A 215 -7.07 -1.74 0.18
CA HIS A 215 -7.80 -1.67 1.45
C HIS A 215 -8.59 -2.94 1.74
N ALA A 216 -8.41 -3.47 2.94
CA ALA A 216 -9.15 -4.61 3.48
C ALA A 216 -10.54 -4.15 3.95
N THR A 217 -11.53 -4.26 3.09
CA THR A 217 -12.81 -3.65 3.33
C THR A 217 -13.97 -4.62 3.20
N LEU A 218 -14.53 -4.99 4.31
CA LEU A 218 -15.80 -5.71 4.39
C LEU A 218 -16.83 -5.01 5.30
N ASN A 219 -16.55 -3.81 5.78
CA ASN A 219 -17.45 -3.15 6.72
C ASN A 219 -17.78 -1.70 6.34
N SER A 220 -18.79 -1.16 7.00
CA SER A 220 -19.28 0.21 6.86
C SER A 220 -18.29 1.31 7.31
N TYR A 221 -17.16 0.95 7.94
CA TYR A 221 -16.14 1.92 8.36
C TYR A 221 -15.36 2.48 7.17
N TYR A 222 -15.21 1.70 6.11
CA TYR A 222 -14.58 2.15 4.88
C TYR A 222 -15.55 1.94 3.75
N VAL A 223 -16.08 3.02 3.20
CA VAL A 223 -16.89 2.95 1.98
C VAL A 223 -15.94 2.67 0.82
N THR A 224 -15.68 1.40 0.59
CA THR A 224 -14.70 0.90 -0.37
C THR A 224 -14.92 1.34 -1.78
N GLU A 225 -16.17 1.39 -2.21
CA GLU A 225 -16.57 1.88 -3.52
C GLU A 225 -16.00 3.27 -3.81
N HIS A 226 -15.76 4.05 -2.77
CA HIS A 226 -15.22 5.39 -2.86
C HIS A 226 -13.70 5.43 -2.98
N ARG A 227 -13.02 4.30 -2.67
CA ARG A 227 -11.56 4.20 -2.82
C ARG A 227 -11.11 3.80 -4.22
N GLY A 228 -11.97 3.13 -4.99
CA GLY A 228 -11.72 2.77 -6.38
C GLY A 228 -11.01 1.43 -6.60
N TYR A 229 -10.73 0.64 -5.55
CA TYR A 229 -10.11 -0.69 -5.60
C TYR A 229 -10.94 -1.70 -4.79
N ASP A 230 -12.25 -1.59 -4.87
CA ASP A 230 -13.20 -2.42 -4.12
C ASP A 230 -13.50 -3.77 -4.79
N ASP A 231 -13.20 -3.91 -6.08
CA ASP A 231 -13.27 -5.18 -6.79
C ASP A 231 -11.91 -5.89 -6.75
N TRP A 232 -11.74 -6.77 -5.77
CA TRP A 232 -10.48 -7.49 -5.55
C TRP A 232 -10.17 -8.50 -6.66
N ASP A 233 -11.20 -9.04 -7.30
CA ASP A 233 -11.02 -9.93 -8.45
C ASP A 233 -10.43 -9.14 -9.63
N GLU A 234 -10.93 -7.94 -9.92
CA GLU A 234 -10.39 -7.08 -10.97
C GLU A 234 -8.92 -6.73 -10.71
N VAL A 235 -8.57 -6.36 -9.48
CA VAL A 235 -7.18 -6.04 -9.11
C VAL A 235 -6.28 -7.28 -9.20
N ALA A 236 -6.70 -8.40 -8.62
CA ALA A 236 -5.90 -9.63 -8.63
C ALA A 236 -5.76 -10.23 -10.03
N ALA A 237 -6.69 -9.95 -10.96
CA ALA A 237 -6.63 -10.40 -12.35
C ALA A 237 -5.55 -9.69 -13.18
N SER A 238 -5.04 -8.54 -12.72
CA SER A 238 -4.03 -7.78 -13.47
C SER A 238 -2.80 -8.65 -13.80
N PRO A 239 -2.37 -8.71 -15.06
CA PRO A 239 -1.20 -9.50 -15.45
C PRO A 239 0.13 -8.89 -14.97
N TYR A 240 0.11 -7.67 -14.46
CA TYR A 240 1.29 -6.93 -14.06
C TYR A 240 1.61 -7.02 -12.56
N PHE A 241 0.71 -7.57 -11.74
CA PHE A 241 0.93 -7.77 -10.32
C PHE A 241 1.30 -9.23 -10.04
N ASP A 242 2.27 -9.46 -9.17
CA ASP A 242 2.75 -10.78 -8.78
C ASP A 242 2.15 -11.22 -7.44
N VAL A 243 1.89 -10.25 -6.58
CA VAL A 243 1.36 -10.46 -5.22
C VAL A 243 0.10 -9.62 -5.03
N PHE A 244 -0.97 -10.27 -4.58
CA PHE A 244 -2.17 -9.60 -4.13
C PHE A 244 -2.17 -9.49 -2.61
N SER A 245 -2.20 -8.28 -2.11
CA SER A 245 -2.13 -7.94 -0.69
C SER A 245 -3.35 -7.13 -0.25
N THR A 246 -3.72 -7.27 1.01
CA THR A 246 -4.74 -6.41 1.62
C THR A 246 -4.22 -5.84 2.94
N THR A 247 -4.58 -4.59 3.19
CA THR A 247 -4.06 -3.81 4.30
C THR A 247 -4.33 -4.40 5.67
N ILE A 248 -3.75 -3.77 6.67
CA ILE A 248 -3.99 -4.04 8.08
C ILE A 248 -5.49 -3.88 8.38
N VAL A 249 -6.00 -4.84 9.12
CA VAL A 249 -7.33 -4.76 9.74
C VAL A 249 -7.16 -4.36 11.19
N ALA A 250 -7.94 -3.38 11.65
CA ALA A 250 -7.89 -2.96 13.04
C ALA A 250 -8.17 -4.15 13.99
N TRP A 251 -7.27 -4.37 14.95
CA TRP A 251 -7.27 -5.53 15.84
C TRP A 251 -8.52 -5.66 16.73
N ASN A 252 -9.23 -4.55 16.96
CA ASN A 252 -10.47 -4.51 17.75
C ASN A 252 -11.72 -4.98 16.99
N LEU A 253 -11.56 -5.39 15.74
CA LEU A 253 -12.66 -5.97 14.96
C LEU A 253 -12.90 -7.43 15.34
N PRO A 254 -14.13 -7.95 15.19
CA PRO A 254 -14.42 -9.34 15.47
C PRO A 254 -13.50 -10.31 14.72
N ARG A 255 -13.07 -11.39 15.38
CA ARG A 255 -12.18 -12.39 14.78
C ARG A 255 -12.69 -12.95 13.45
N GLY A 256 -14.00 -13.18 13.33
CA GLY A 256 -14.61 -13.63 12.08
C GLY A 256 -14.41 -12.68 10.90
N PHE A 257 -14.22 -11.40 11.18
CA PHE A 257 -13.91 -10.40 10.18
C PHE A 257 -12.48 -10.57 9.61
N PHE A 258 -11.49 -10.81 10.50
CA PHE A 258 -10.12 -11.11 10.07
C PHE A 258 -10.06 -12.39 9.23
N GLU A 259 -10.79 -13.40 9.66
CA GLU A 259 -10.87 -14.68 8.95
C GLU A 259 -11.48 -14.50 7.56
N GLU A 260 -12.59 -13.80 7.45
CA GLU A 260 -13.27 -13.57 6.16
C GLU A 260 -12.40 -12.76 5.20
N ILE A 261 -11.80 -11.66 5.65
CA ILE A 261 -10.88 -10.86 4.82
C ILE A 261 -9.72 -11.73 4.33
N THR A 262 -9.13 -12.51 5.24
CA THR A 262 -7.99 -13.36 4.89
C THR A 262 -8.38 -14.44 3.88
N ARG A 263 -9.52 -15.12 4.07
CA ARG A 263 -10.05 -16.09 3.09
C ARG A 263 -10.24 -15.47 1.72
N ARG A 264 -10.83 -14.29 1.65
CA ARG A 264 -11.06 -13.59 0.38
C ARG A 264 -9.75 -13.15 -0.26
N THR A 265 -8.78 -12.64 0.50
CA THR A 265 -7.45 -12.29 -0.02
C THR A 265 -6.76 -13.50 -0.65
N VAL A 266 -6.71 -14.61 0.09
CA VAL A 266 -6.10 -15.86 -0.39
C VAL A 266 -6.86 -16.42 -1.60
N ALA A 267 -8.20 -16.38 -1.59
CA ALA A 267 -9.01 -16.86 -2.71
C ALA A 267 -8.79 -16.04 -3.98
N ALA A 268 -8.79 -14.70 -3.87
CA ALA A 268 -8.53 -13.82 -5.01
C ALA A 268 -7.11 -14.05 -5.58
N ALA A 269 -6.09 -14.09 -4.73
CA ALA A 269 -4.73 -14.38 -5.17
C ALA A 269 -4.63 -15.73 -5.90
N ARG A 270 -5.13 -16.79 -5.32
CA ARG A 270 -5.07 -18.15 -5.91
C ARG A 270 -5.83 -18.27 -7.21
N LYS A 271 -6.99 -17.63 -7.33
CA LYS A 271 -7.82 -17.65 -8.55
C LYS A 271 -7.03 -17.19 -9.78
N TYR A 272 -6.09 -16.27 -9.58
CA TYR A 272 -5.29 -15.68 -10.64
C TYR A 272 -3.81 -16.11 -10.59
N GLY A 273 -3.47 -17.16 -9.84
CA GLY A 273 -2.11 -17.72 -9.77
C GLY A 273 -1.10 -16.81 -9.08
N LYS A 274 -1.54 -15.94 -8.17
CA LYS A 274 -0.70 -14.99 -7.45
C LYS A 274 -0.41 -15.45 -6.03
N GLN A 275 0.63 -14.87 -5.42
CA GLN A 275 0.87 -15.01 -3.99
C GLN A 275 -0.04 -14.06 -3.21
N SER A 276 -0.43 -14.50 -2.02
CA SER A 276 -1.23 -13.72 -1.09
C SER A 276 -0.37 -13.12 0.00
N GLU A 277 -0.63 -11.87 0.39
CA GLU A 277 0.05 -11.22 1.51
C GLU A 277 -0.95 -10.62 2.48
N ARG A 278 -0.64 -10.75 3.78
CA ARG A 278 -1.41 -10.15 4.87
C ARG A 278 -0.49 -9.39 5.82
N TRP A 279 -1.05 -8.38 6.49
CA TRP A 279 -0.30 -7.46 7.33
C TRP A 279 -0.64 -7.63 8.80
N LEU A 280 0.39 -7.47 9.64
CA LEU A 280 0.28 -7.35 11.09
C LEU A 280 0.29 -5.86 11.47
N MET A 281 -0.57 -5.50 12.42
CA MET A 281 -0.57 -4.17 13.01
C MET A 281 0.55 -4.08 14.05
N GLY A 282 1.67 -3.52 13.67
CA GLY A 282 2.86 -3.31 14.49
C GLY A 282 2.94 -1.90 15.09
N TYR A 283 1.81 -1.33 15.53
CA TYR A 283 1.74 0.02 16.11
C TYR A 283 0.48 0.13 17.00
N TYR A 284 0.39 1.13 17.85
CA TYR A 284 -0.72 1.42 18.78
C TYR A 284 -1.16 0.27 19.70
N ARG A 285 -0.60 -0.92 19.60
CA ARG A 285 -1.03 -2.06 20.41
C ARG A 285 -0.64 -1.89 21.87
N GLN A 286 -1.57 -2.22 22.74
CA GLN A 286 -1.30 -2.30 24.17
C GLN A 286 -0.58 -3.61 24.50
N PRO A 287 0.26 -3.66 25.55
CA PRO A 287 1.00 -4.88 25.92
C PRO A 287 0.12 -6.09 26.18
N GLU A 288 -1.08 -5.90 26.74
CA GLU A 288 -2.08 -6.96 26.96
C GLU A 288 -2.60 -7.61 25.68
N ASP A 289 -2.48 -6.90 24.54
CA ASP A 289 -2.95 -7.36 23.23
C ASP A 289 -1.86 -8.09 22.42
N PHE A 290 -0.62 -8.21 22.93
CA PHE A 290 0.47 -8.80 22.16
C PHE A 290 0.23 -10.27 21.81
N ALA A 291 -0.50 -11.01 22.62
CA ALA A 291 -0.91 -12.39 22.32
C ALA A 291 -1.82 -12.48 21.07
N GLU A 292 -2.47 -11.39 20.66
CA GLU A 292 -3.25 -11.37 19.42
C GLU A 292 -2.37 -11.44 18.17
N ILE A 293 -1.10 -11.05 18.26
CA ILE A 293 -0.13 -11.24 17.18
C ILE A 293 0.02 -12.72 16.85
N ASP A 294 0.21 -13.55 17.87
CA ASP A 294 0.37 -15.00 17.70
C ASP A 294 -0.87 -15.61 17.06
N ARG A 295 -2.04 -15.29 17.62
CA ARG A 295 -3.33 -15.78 17.11
C ARG A 295 -3.60 -15.34 15.68
N THR A 296 -3.17 -14.11 15.32
CA THR A 296 -3.31 -13.60 13.96
C THR A 296 -2.38 -14.35 13.00
N VAL A 297 -1.12 -14.59 13.39
CA VAL A 297 -0.18 -15.35 12.56
C VAL A 297 -0.63 -16.80 12.40
N GLU A 298 -1.10 -17.45 13.45
CA GLU A 298 -1.65 -18.82 13.39
C GLU A 298 -2.86 -18.89 12.44
N LEU A 299 -3.74 -17.89 12.50
CA LEU A 299 -4.88 -17.79 11.57
C LEU A 299 -4.40 -17.67 10.12
N TYR A 300 -3.43 -16.80 9.86
CA TYR A 300 -2.87 -16.61 8.52
C TYR A 300 -2.20 -17.87 7.98
N GLU A 301 -1.43 -18.58 8.81
CA GLU A 301 -0.86 -19.89 8.47
C GLU A 301 -1.96 -20.91 8.13
N SER A 302 -3.00 -21.00 8.98
CA SER A 302 -4.09 -21.96 8.80
C SER A 302 -4.90 -21.75 7.52
N LEU A 303 -5.01 -20.49 7.08
CA LEU A 303 -5.72 -20.09 5.87
C LEU A 303 -4.81 -20.12 4.63
N GLY A 304 -3.52 -20.39 4.80
CA GLY A 304 -2.57 -20.55 3.71
C GLY A 304 -2.15 -19.23 3.06
N VAL A 305 -1.96 -18.21 3.87
CA VAL A 305 -1.30 -16.96 3.45
C VAL A 305 0.15 -17.26 3.09
N ASP A 306 0.64 -16.69 1.98
CA ASP A 306 1.98 -16.96 1.48
C ASP A 306 3.04 -16.03 2.09
N ARG A 307 2.65 -14.79 2.44
CA ARG A 307 3.56 -13.75 2.93
C ARG A 307 2.95 -12.94 4.07
N LEU A 308 3.81 -12.50 5.00
CA LEU A 308 3.44 -11.57 6.08
C LEU A 308 4.19 -10.26 5.94
N GLY A 309 3.49 -9.14 6.09
CA GLY A 309 4.07 -7.82 6.29
C GLY A 309 3.78 -7.29 7.69
N THR A 310 4.59 -6.37 8.16
CA THR A 310 4.34 -5.57 9.38
C THR A 310 4.55 -4.10 9.09
N TRP A 311 3.60 -3.30 9.42
CA TRP A 311 3.75 -1.88 9.55
C TRP A 311 3.70 -1.55 11.05
N THR A 312 4.80 -1.15 11.69
CA THR A 312 6.06 -0.72 11.09
C THR A 312 7.24 -1.17 11.96
N TYR A 313 8.46 -0.97 11.46
CA TYR A 313 9.71 -1.27 12.15
C TYR A 313 9.73 -0.74 13.60
N ARG A 314 10.25 -1.55 14.53
CA ARG A 314 10.32 -1.28 15.97
C ARG A 314 9.00 -0.85 16.62
N GLY A 315 7.85 -1.38 16.13
CA GLY A 315 6.56 -1.04 16.73
C GLY A 315 6.18 0.43 16.63
N GLY A 316 6.74 1.15 15.64
CA GLY A 316 6.57 2.59 15.46
C GLY A 316 7.37 3.45 16.46
N TYR A 317 8.36 2.89 17.16
CA TYR A 317 9.16 3.60 18.15
C TYR A 317 9.66 4.97 17.63
N GLY A 318 9.49 6.00 18.42
CA GLY A 318 9.86 7.38 18.06
C GLY A 318 8.83 8.12 17.20
N THR A 319 7.70 7.50 16.87
CA THR A 319 6.61 8.14 16.10
C THR A 319 5.36 8.34 16.98
N VAL A 320 4.42 9.15 16.50
CA VAL A 320 3.11 9.33 17.15
C VAL A 320 2.25 8.05 17.15
N LEU A 321 2.63 7.06 16.35
CA LEU A 321 1.95 5.77 16.22
C LEU A 321 2.56 4.69 17.13
N ALA A 322 3.60 5.02 17.90
CA ALA A 322 4.30 4.06 18.72
C ALA A 322 3.36 3.29 19.65
N ALA A 323 3.54 1.99 19.71
CA ALA A 323 2.97 1.19 20.81
C ALA A 323 3.59 1.66 22.15
N PRO A 324 2.88 1.59 23.28
CA PRO A 324 3.44 1.96 24.58
C PRO A 324 4.71 1.18 24.96
N ASP A 325 4.80 -0.08 24.54
CA ASP A 325 5.98 -0.94 24.68
C ASP A 325 6.44 -1.41 23.29
N ALA A 326 6.81 -0.44 22.47
CA ALA A 326 7.05 -0.64 21.04
C ALA A 326 8.13 -1.69 20.73
N LEU A 327 9.23 -1.71 21.53
CA LEU A 327 10.32 -2.67 21.32
C LEU A 327 9.89 -4.09 21.67
N LYS A 328 9.13 -4.30 22.75
CA LYS A 328 8.58 -5.63 23.04
C LYS A 328 7.56 -6.10 22.01
N LEU A 329 6.76 -5.19 21.46
CA LEU A 329 5.89 -5.52 20.33
C LEU A 329 6.71 -6.00 19.15
N TRP A 330 7.81 -5.32 18.85
CA TRP A 330 8.73 -5.69 17.78
C TRP A 330 9.38 -7.06 18.04
N ASP A 331 9.85 -7.32 19.25
CA ASP A 331 10.37 -8.63 19.65
C ASP A 331 9.33 -9.74 19.45
N ARG A 332 8.06 -9.48 19.83
CA ARG A 332 6.98 -10.45 19.64
C ARG A 332 6.69 -10.76 18.17
N ILE A 333 6.72 -9.74 17.32
CA ILE A 333 6.62 -9.92 15.88
C ILE A 333 7.78 -10.76 15.36
N GLY A 334 9.01 -10.44 15.80
CA GLY A 334 10.22 -11.18 15.42
C GLY A 334 10.20 -12.67 15.84
N GLU A 335 9.70 -12.99 17.03
CA GLU A 335 9.50 -14.37 17.45
C GLU A 335 8.59 -15.13 16.47
N ASN A 336 7.48 -14.52 16.07
CA ASN A 336 6.56 -15.10 15.08
C ASN A 336 7.19 -15.24 13.71
N TYR A 337 7.94 -14.23 13.25
CA TYR A 337 8.62 -14.27 11.95
C TYR A 337 9.64 -15.41 11.90
N LYS A 338 10.50 -15.54 12.92
CA LYS A 338 11.46 -16.66 13.01
C LYS A 338 10.76 -18.02 13.03
N ARG A 339 9.63 -18.11 13.75
CA ARG A 339 8.84 -19.34 13.82
C ARG A 339 8.28 -19.77 12.46
N VAL A 340 7.72 -18.85 11.69
CA VAL A 340 7.09 -19.17 10.40
C VAL A 340 8.13 -19.47 9.31
N ILE A 341 9.23 -18.70 9.24
CA ILE A 341 10.32 -18.95 8.29
C ILE A 341 11.11 -20.20 8.61
N GLY A 342 11.30 -20.52 9.90
CA GLY A 342 12.00 -21.75 10.35
C GLY A 342 11.28 -23.05 10.01
N LYS A 343 9.98 -23.03 9.78
CA LYS A 343 9.19 -24.20 9.35
C LYS A 343 9.40 -24.57 7.87
N GLY A 344 9.95 -23.65 7.08
CA GLY A 344 10.18 -23.85 5.64
C GLY A 344 11.57 -24.40 5.29
N LYS A 345 12.43 -24.55 6.30
CA LYS A 345 13.75 -25.20 6.19
C LYS A 345 13.70 -26.62 6.76
#